data_fb057e81623b4fe42f1dab3b3ae81fcf
#
_entry.id   fb057e81623b4fe42f1dab3b3ae81fcf
#
_cell.length_a   1.000
_cell.length_b   1.000
_cell.length_c   1.000
_cell.angle_alpha   90.00
_cell.angle_beta   90.00
_cell.angle_gamma   90.00
#
_symmetry.space_group_name_H-M   'P 1'
#
loop_
_entity.id
_entity.type
_entity.pdbx_description
1 polymer ?
#
loop_
_entity_poly.entity_id
_entity_poly.type
_entity_poly.pdbx_seq_one_letter_code
_entity_poly.pdbx_strand_id
1 'polypeptide(L)'
;MNFLSKMLGMQTNVTICLPTFSFADIMNNNNDVYIPGMKYQVLWLLHGGSGDDSDYVNFSNIVRYSDQYKLAVVMPADYNMNYDDYDNGAKYQTYIAEELPNVLRSIFPFSDKREDNFIGGLSMGAAGCEKIAIRYPENYAAALVMSGGTFYEEENHTRLNTGMPMPIHRPEACNENKIIAIKNIQERKKTPKFFTTCGDKDVVLKAHQESSKFLKEIGYDVFEEIVCGYGHEWDFWDITLRKAFEKWLPIQHRIIYP
;
A
#
# COMPACT_ATOMS: atom_id res chain seq x y z
N MET A 1 1.30 16.08 -7.34
CA MET A 1 2.51 16.82 -6.91
C MET A 1 3.72 16.26 -7.65
N ASN A 2 4.69 17.11 -8.05
CA ASN A 2 5.95 16.68 -8.67
C ASN A 2 7.11 17.29 -7.91
N PHE A 3 8.19 16.53 -7.66
CA PHE A 3 9.41 17.03 -7.02
C PHE A 3 10.63 16.17 -7.36
N LEU A 4 11.81 16.72 -7.14
CA LEU A 4 13.07 16.00 -7.33
C LEU A 4 13.36 15.15 -6.08
N SER A 5 13.27 13.84 -6.24
CA SER A 5 13.62 12.88 -5.17
C SER A 5 15.14 12.65 -5.14
N LYS A 6 15.72 12.69 -3.96
CA LYS A 6 17.13 12.32 -3.75
C LYS A 6 17.33 10.82 -3.84
N MET A 7 16.37 10.05 -3.32
CA MET A 7 16.44 8.58 -3.31
C MET A 7 16.28 8.00 -4.72
N LEU A 8 15.49 8.65 -5.57
CA LEU A 8 15.30 8.22 -6.95
C LEU A 8 16.31 8.85 -7.93
N GLY A 9 16.90 9.99 -7.57
CA GLY A 9 17.80 10.75 -8.46
C GLY A 9 17.09 11.40 -9.65
N MET A 10 15.75 11.53 -9.60
CA MET A 10 14.94 12.08 -10.69
C MET A 10 13.69 12.79 -10.17
N GLN A 11 13.03 13.52 -11.06
CA GLN A 11 11.69 14.05 -10.81
C GLN A 11 10.70 12.87 -10.71
N THR A 12 9.80 12.93 -9.72
CA THR A 12 8.76 11.91 -9.53
C THR A 12 7.41 12.55 -9.26
N ASN A 13 6.37 11.82 -9.63
CA ASN A 13 4.99 12.21 -9.40
C ASN A 13 4.41 11.51 -8.18
N VAL A 14 3.55 12.24 -7.47
CA VAL A 14 2.74 11.72 -6.37
C VAL A 14 1.35 12.32 -6.48
N THR A 15 0.35 11.47 -6.60
CA THR A 15 -1.05 11.88 -6.51
C THR A 15 -1.53 11.73 -5.09
N ILE A 16 -2.26 12.75 -4.57
CA ILE A 16 -2.68 12.81 -3.18
C ILE A 16 -4.16 13.12 -3.13
N CYS A 17 -4.94 12.27 -2.47
CA CYS A 17 -6.32 12.56 -2.09
C CYS A 17 -6.32 13.05 -0.65
N LEU A 18 -6.72 14.30 -0.45
CA LEU A 18 -6.94 14.87 0.88
C LEU A 18 -8.44 14.90 1.17
N PRO A 19 -8.89 14.38 2.31
CA PRO A 19 -10.27 14.55 2.74
C PRO A 19 -10.62 16.02 2.85
N THR A 20 -11.74 16.40 2.24
CA THR A 20 -12.23 17.76 2.22
C THR A 20 -13.57 17.87 2.95
N PHE A 21 -14.07 19.10 3.04
CA PHE A 21 -15.39 19.38 3.55
C PHE A 21 -16.43 19.01 2.48
N SER A 22 -17.24 18.01 2.76
CA SER A 22 -18.25 17.51 1.84
C SER A 22 -19.61 18.20 2.03
N PHE A 23 -20.49 18.11 1.04
CA PHE A 23 -21.86 18.58 1.20
C PHE A 23 -22.61 17.82 2.32
N ALA A 24 -22.28 16.55 2.53
CA ALA A 24 -22.83 15.77 3.64
C ALA A 24 -22.37 16.30 5.01
N ASP A 25 -21.15 16.78 5.13
CA ASP A 25 -20.65 17.42 6.35
C ASP A 25 -21.45 18.68 6.65
N ILE A 26 -21.74 19.51 5.63
CA ILE A 26 -22.60 20.71 5.76
C ILE A 26 -23.99 20.34 6.27
N MET A 27 -24.63 19.36 5.65
CA MET A 27 -25.99 18.94 6.00
C MET A 27 -26.10 18.36 7.42
N ASN A 28 -25.01 17.76 7.91
CA ASN A 28 -24.93 17.18 9.25
C ASN A 28 -24.35 18.12 10.30
N ASN A 29 -24.14 19.42 9.96
CA ASN A 29 -23.46 20.41 10.81
C ASN A 29 -22.10 19.94 11.34
N ASN A 30 -21.38 19.13 10.57
CA ASN A 30 -20.05 18.68 10.90
C ASN A 30 -19.03 19.75 10.48
N ASN A 31 -18.57 20.54 11.45
CA ASN A 31 -17.63 21.63 11.22
C ASN A 31 -16.18 21.28 11.59
N ASP A 32 -15.92 20.01 11.93
CA ASP A 32 -14.61 19.54 12.39
C ASP A 32 -13.66 19.29 11.20
N VAL A 33 -13.51 20.28 10.34
CA VAL A 33 -12.60 20.26 9.19
C VAL A 33 -11.76 21.54 9.19
N TYR A 34 -10.47 21.43 8.86
CA TYR A 34 -9.52 22.55 8.81
C TYR A 34 -9.26 23.27 10.14
N ILE A 35 -9.30 22.52 11.25
CA ILE A 35 -8.96 23.06 12.57
C ILE A 35 -7.45 23.10 12.75
N PRO A 36 -6.88 24.19 13.32
CA PRO A 36 -5.45 24.25 13.61
C PRO A 36 -4.96 23.06 14.45
N GLY A 37 -3.86 22.44 14.04
CA GLY A 37 -3.30 21.26 14.70
C GLY A 37 -3.90 19.92 14.26
N MET A 38 -4.89 19.92 13.35
CA MET A 38 -5.45 18.67 12.81
C MET A 38 -4.38 17.80 12.17
N LYS A 39 -4.62 16.47 12.20
CA LYS A 39 -3.80 15.47 11.51
C LYS A 39 -4.70 14.52 10.73
N TYR A 40 -4.20 14.03 9.59
CA TYR A 40 -4.82 12.95 8.81
C TYR A 40 -4.13 11.63 9.12
N GLN A 41 -4.91 10.55 9.26
CA GLN A 41 -4.42 9.21 9.01
C GLN A 41 -4.10 9.07 7.52
N VAL A 42 -3.13 8.23 7.15
CA VAL A 42 -2.62 8.13 5.77
C VAL A 42 -2.56 6.69 5.30
N LEU A 43 -3.09 6.44 4.11
CA LEU A 43 -2.86 5.23 3.34
C LEU A 43 -1.84 5.53 2.23
N TRP A 44 -0.67 4.89 2.27
CA TRP A 44 0.34 4.88 1.23
C TRP A 44 -0.02 3.77 0.25
N LEU A 45 -0.54 4.10 -0.95
CA LEU A 45 -1.19 3.16 -1.85
C LEU A 45 -0.41 3.01 -3.15
N LEU A 46 0.12 1.80 -3.38
CA LEU A 46 1.08 1.46 -4.41
C LEU A 46 0.39 0.85 -5.63
N HIS A 47 0.64 1.41 -6.83
CA HIS A 47 0.05 0.94 -8.09
C HIS A 47 0.64 -0.39 -8.58
N GLY A 48 -0.02 -1.03 -9.54
CA GLY A 48 0.41 -2.25 -10.19
C GLY A 48 1.45 -2.03 -11.30
N GLY A 49 1.93 -3.13 -11.88
CA GLY A 49 2.82 -3.06 -13.04
C GLY A 49 2.17 -2.32 -14.20
N SER A 50 2.97 -1.56 -14.94
CA SER A 50 2.57 -0.73 -16.10
C SER A 50 1.63 0.43 -15.76
N GLY A 51 1.36 0.68 -14.47
CA GLY A 51 0.59 1.80 -13.98
C GLY A 51 1.45 2.99 -13.53
N ASP A 52 0.78 3.97 -12.95
CA ASP A 52 1.41 5.16 -12.36
C ASP A 52 0.63 5.70 -11.14
N ASP A 53 1.02 6.87 -10.67
CA ASP A 53 0.40 7.54 -9.52
C ASP A 53 -1.08 7.94 -9.74
N SER A 54 -1.61 7.85 -10.95
CA SER A 54 -2.99 8.22 -11.29
C SER A 54 -3.96 7.03 -11.37
N ASP A 55 -3.47 5.79 -11.38
CA ASP A 55 -4.27 4.59 -11.62
C ASP A 55 -5.52 4.51 -10.73
N TYR A 56 -5.34 4.62 -9.44
CA TYR A 56 -6.47 4.50 -8.50
C TYR A 56 -7.51 5.60 -8.66
N VAL A 57 -7.09 6.80 -9.08
CA VAL A 57 -8.03 7.90 -9.37
C VAL A 57 -8.82 7.62 -10.64
N ASN A 58 -8.17 7.03 -11.64
CA ASN A 58 -8.79 6.77 -12.93
C ASN A 58 -9.70 5.53 -12.93
N PHE A 59 -9.38 4.51 -12.12
CA PHE A 59 -10.02 3.19 -12.24
C PHE A 59 -10.75 2.74 -10.97
N SER A 60 -10.78 3.56 -9.89
CA SER A 60 -11.50 3.23 -8.67
C SER A 60 -12.24 4.43 -8.10
N ASN A 61 -12.97 4.21 -7.01
CA ASN A 61 -13.64 5.27 -6.26
C ASN A 61 -12.78 5.85 -5.13
N ILE A 62 -11.45 5.79 -5.23
CA ILE A 62 -10.53 6.14 -4.15
C ILE A 62 -10.71 7.57 -3.62
N VAL A 63 -10.99 8.54 -4.50
CA VAL A 63 -11.24 9.94 -4.12
C VAL A 63 -12.45 10.04 -3.20
N ARG A 64 -13.54 9.36 -3.56
CA ARG A 64 -14.77 9.32 -2.75
C ARG A 64 -14.53 8.59 -1.42
N TYR A 65 -13.78 7.49 -1.44
CA TYR A 65 -13.46 6.76 -0.21
C TYR A 65 -12.60 7.60 0.73
N SER A 66 -11.56 8.27 0.23
CA SER A 66 -10.75 9.21 0.99
C SER A 66 -11.63 10.24 1.72
N ASP A 67 -12.54 10.89 0.98
CA ASP A 67 -13.40 11.93 1.55
C ASP A 67 -14.42 11.36 2.55
N GLN A 68 -15.10 10.25 2.21
CA GLN A 68 -16.11 9.61 3.04
C GLN A 68 -15.55 9.10 4.37
N TYR A 69 -14.36 8.52 4.35
CA TYR A 69 -13.74 7.89 5.53
C TYR A 69 -12.71 8.79 6.23
N LYS A 70 -12.51 10.03 5.73
CA LYS A 70 -11.58 11.01 6.27
C LYS A 70 -10.14 10.48 6.39
N LEU A 71 -9.72 9.68 5.42
CA LEU A 71 -8.39 9.11 5.29
C LEU A 71 -7.65 9.74 4.11
N ALA A 72 -6.48 10.35 4.35
CA ALA A 72 -5.63 10.81 3.26
C ALA A 72 -5.04 9.61 2.52
N VAL A 73 -4.97 9.69 1.18
CA VAL A 73 -4.38 8.65 0.35
C VAL A 73 -3.23 9.24 -0.46
N VAL A 74 -2.07 8.61 -0.39
CA VAL A 74 -0.85 9.02 -1.10
C VAL A 74 -0.48 7.92 -2.09
N MET A 75 -0.44 8.24 -3.36
CA MET A 75 -0.16 7.33 -4.47
C MET A 75 1.11 7.78 -5.20
N PRO A 76 2.28 7.19 -4.87
CA PRO A 76 3.55 7.49 -5.55
C PRO A 76 3.68 6.71 -6.85
N ALA A 77 4.41 7.27 -7.83
CA ALA A 77 4.81 6.55 -9.03
C ALA A 77 6.01 5.64 -8.76
N ASP A 78 5.97 4.42 -9.31
CA ASP A 78 7.09 3.47 -9.39
C ASP A 78 7.25 2.95 -10.82
N TYR A 79 8.08 3.47 -11.60
CA TYR A 79 8.28 3.21 -13.04
C TYR A 79 8.68 1.75 -13.37
N ASN A 80 7.87 0.76 -12.94
CA ASN A 80 8.10 -0.69 -13.09
C ASN A 80 9.38 -1.21 -12.39
N MET A 81 9.82 -0.54 -11.34
CA MET A 81 11.02 -0.91 -10.58
C MET A 81 10.71 -1.83 -9.40
N ASN A 82 9.50 -2.40 -9.37
CA ASN A 82 9.06 -3.38 -8.38
C ASN A 82 9.20 -2.92 -6.91
N TYR A 83 9.21 -1.60 -6.67
CA TYR A 83 9.40 -1.00 -5.35
C TYR A 83 10.66 -1.53 -4.63
N ASP A 84 11.76 -1.73 -5.37
CA ASP A 84 13.01 -2.22 -4.82
C ASP A 84 14.08 -1.11 -4.72
N ASP A 85 15.05 -1.30 -3.82
CA ASP A 85 16.26 -0.49 -3.78
C ASP A 85 17.35 -1.15 -4.63
N TYR A 86 17.92 -0.41 -5.57
CA TYR A 86 19.00 -0.89 -6.44
C TYR A 86 20.35 -0.31 -5.98
N ASP A 87 21.40 -1.12 -5.92
CA ASP A 87 22.70 -0.73 -5.38
C ASP A 87 23.28 0.50 -6.05
N ASN A 88 23.20 0.56 -7.37
CA ASN A 88 23.71 1.68 -8.20
C ASN A 88 22.59 2.44 -8.91
N GLY A 89 21.40 2.50 -8.32
CA GLY A 89 20.21 3.09 -8.95
C GLY A 89 19.22 3.67 -7.95
N ALA A 90 18.00 3.83 -8.42
CA ALA A 90 16.90 4.36 -7.63
C ALA A 90 16.57 3.48 -6.41
N LYS A 91 16.24 4.13 -5.29
CA LYS A 91 15.97 3.51 -3.99
C LYS A 91 14.48 3.63 -3.65
N TYR A 92 13.63 2.82 -4.31
CA TYR A 92 12.16 2.98 -4.18
C TYR A 92 11.63 2.60 -2.81
N GLN A 93 12.17 1.58 -2.13
CA GLN A 93 11.77 1.25 -0.77
C GLN A 93 12.09 2.37 0.21
N THR A 94 13.34 2.86 0.17
CA THR A 94 13.80 4.00 0.99
C THR A 94 13.01 5.27 0.67
N TYR A 95 12.73 5.52 -0.61
CA TYR A 95 11.89 6.63 -1.04
C TYR A 95 10.51 6.59 -0.38
N ILE A 96 9.81 5.46 -0.46
CA ILE A 96 8.44 5.34 0.06
C ILE A 96 8.40 5.29 1.58
N ALA A 97 9.35 4.61 2.22
CA ALA A 97 9.35 4.43 3.67
C ALA A 97 9.91 5.62 4.45
N GLU A 98 10.79 6.41 3.85
CA GLU A 98 11.54 7.46 4.55
C GLU A 98 11.41 8.83 3.87
N GLU A 99 11.86 8.99 2.61
CA GLU A 99 11.92 10.31 1.97
C GLU A 99 10.53 10.91 1.75
N LEU A 100 9.64 10.16 1.11
CA LEU A 100 8.30 10.63 0.76
C LEU A 100 7.46 11.04 1.98
N PRO A 101 7.41 10.24 3.07
CA PRO A 101 6.72 10.67 4.30
C PRO A 101 7.31 11.94 4.89
N ASN A 102 8.64 12.09 4.91
CA ASN A 102 9.29 13.30 5.43
C ASN A 102 8.97 14.54 4.59
N VAL A 103 9.02 14.43 3.26
CA VAL A 103 8.65 15.52 2.36
C VAL A 103 7.19 15.91 2.55
N LEU A 104 6.28 14.94 2.56
CA LEU A 104 4.85 15.23 2.62
C LEU A 104 4.40 15.74 3.99
N ARG A 105 4.96 15.25 5.09
CA ARG A 105 4.69 15.75 6.44
C ARG A 105 5.18 17.19 6.66
N SER A 106 6.16 17.65 5.89
CA SER A 106 6.58 19.05 5.92
C SER A 106 5.62 20.01 5.22
N ILE A 107 4.71 19.47 4.37
CA ILE A 107 3.78 20.25 3.56
C ILE A 107 2.32 20.06 4.03
N PHE A 108 1.96 18.83 4.35
CA PHE A 108 0.60 18.42 4.71
C PHE A 108 0.51 17.99 6.18
N PRO A 109 -0.63 18.14 6.83
CA PRO A 109 -0.83 17.74 8.21
C PRO A 109 -1.02 16.21 8.35
N PHE A 110 -0.08 15.44 7.87
CA PHE A 110 -0.09 13.97 8.00
C PHE A 110 0.43 13.54 9.36
N SER A 111 -0.22 12.55 9.98
CA SER A 111 0.25 11.98 11.23
C SER A 111 1.55 11.20 11.03
N ASP A 112 2.46 11.35 11.99
CA ASP A 112 3.71 10.58 12.07
C ASP A 112 3.61 9.34 12.97
N LYS A 113 2.47 9.19 13.66
CA LYS A 113 2.23 8.03 14.52
C LYS A 113 2.03 6.77 13.67
N ARG A 114 2.68 5.68 14.06
CA ARG A 114 2.52 4.37 13.40
C ARG A 114 1.07 3.95 13.24
N GLU A 115 0.27 4.16 14.30
CA GLU A 115 -1.14 3.79 14.39
C GLU A 115 -2.02 4.49 13.35
N ASP A 116 -1.55 5.58 12.78
CA ASP A 116 -2.25 6.40 11.81
C ASP A 116 -1.75 6.20 10.38
N ASN A 117 -0.78 5.31 10.18
CA ASN A 117 -0.18 5.07 8.86
C ASN A 117 -0.43 3.62 8.42
N PHE A 118 -0.96 3.48 7.22
CA PHE A 118 -1.25 2.21 6.56
C PHE A 118 -0.55 2.17 5.21
N ILE A 119 -0.16 0.99 4.76
CA ILE A 119 0.38 0.80 3.42
C ILE A 119 -0.49 -0.20 2.67
N GLY A 120 -0.69 -0.02 1.37
CA GLY A 120 -1.46 -0.93 0.55
C GLY A 120 -0.97 -0.95 -0.89
N GLY A 121 -1.39 -1.95 -1.66
CA GLY A 121 -1.08 -2.01 -3.07
C GLY A 121 -1.71 -3.21 -3.76
N LEU A 122 -1.77 -3.14 -5.09
CA LEU A 122 -2.27 -4.21 -5.96
C LEU A 122 -1.17 -4.76 -6.85
N SER A 123 -1.20 -6.05 -7.17
CA SER A 123 -0.28 -6.68 -8.14
C SER A 123 1.20 -6.44 -7.77
N MET A 124 1.98 -5.76 -8.61
CA MET A 124 3.34 -5.30 -8.29
C MET A 124 3.37 -4.48 -7.00
N GLY A 125 2.40 -3.58 -6.79
CA GLY A 125 2.27 -2.78 -5.58
C GLY A 125 1.93 -3.61 -4.35
N ALA A 126 1.26 -4.76 -4.48
CA ALA A 126 1.03 -5.70 -3.39
C ALA A 126 2.35 -6.30 -2.89
N ALA A 127 3.22 -6.73 -3.80
CA ALA A 127 4.56 -7.18 -3.44
C ALA A 127 5.40 -6.04 -2.82
N GLY A 128 5.31 -4.83 -3.36
CA GLY A 128 5.94 -3.64 -2.80
C GLY A 128 5.46 -3.33 -1.38
N CYS A 129 4.14 -3.34 -1.18
CA CYS A 129 3.50 -3.14 0.12
C CYS A 129 4.02 -4.15 1.16
N GLU A 130 4.02 -5.43 0.81
CA GLU A 130 4.45 -6.50 1.71
C GLU A 130 5.94 -6.37 2.09
N LYS A 131 6.82 -6.13 1.10
CA LYS A 131 8.25 -5.90 1.31
C LYS A 131 8.51 -4.70 2.24
N ILE A 132 7.88 -3.56 1.95
CA ILE A 132 8.09 -2.33 2.71
C ILE A 132 7.53 -2.47 4.14
N ALA A 133 6.34 -3.08 4.31
CA ALA A 133 5.75 -3.30 5.62
C ALA A 133 6.60 -4.22 6.52
N ILE A 134 7.33 -5.16 5.92
CA ILE A 134 8.24 -6.06 6.63
C ILE A 134 9.57 -5.38 6.97
N ARG A 135 10.11 -4.59 6.07
CA ARG A 135 11.40 -3.90 6.29
C ARG A 135 11.28 -2.72 7.27
N TYR A 136 10.13 -2.05 7.29
CA TYR A 136 9.84 -0.88 8.10
C TYR A 136 8.58 -1.07 8.97
N PRO A 137 8.54 -2.10 9.83
CA PRO A 137 7.33 -2.45 10.59
C PRO A 137 6.93 -1.36 11.60
N GLU A 138 7.87 -0.51 11.98
CA GLU A 138 7.65 0.64 12.86
C GLU A 138 6.84 1.77 12.20
N ASN A 139 6.77 1.80 10.86
CA ASN A 139 6.08 2.87 10.14
C ASN A 139 4.57 2.62 9.98
N TYR A 140 4.12 1.36 10.01
CA TYR A 140 2.75 1.01 9.60
C TYR A 140 2.01 0.16 10.63
N ALA A 141 0.74 0.50 10.88
CA ALA A 141 -0.15 -0.31 11.71
C ALA A 141 -0.79 -1.47 10.94
N ALA A 142 -1.06 -1.26 9.65
CA ALA A 142 -1.69 -2.25 8.78
C ALA A 142 -1.10 -2.22 7.37
N ALA A 143 -1.17 -3.37 6.70
CA ALA A 143 -0.78 -3.57 5.30
C ALA A 143 -1.94 -4.23 4.53
N LEU A 144 -2.33 -3.66 3.38
CA LEU A 144 -3.37 -4.17 2.48
C LEU A 144 -2.74 -4.73 1.20
N VAL A 145 -2.74 -6.05 1.05
CA VAL A 145 -2.10 -6.78 -0.05
C VAL A 145 -3.16 -7.33 -0.98
N MET A 146 -3.29 -6.76 -2.19
CA MET A 146 -4.34 -7.11 -3.16
C MET A 146 -3.74 -7.79 -4.39
N SER A 147 -4.15 -9.03 -4.70
CA SER A 147 -3.73 -9.76 -5.92
C SER A 147 -2.21 -9.82 -6.10
N GLY A 148 -1.49 -10.27 -5.07
CA GLY A 148 -0.03 -10.36 -5.13
C GLY A 148 0.57 -10.81 -3.81
N GLY A 149 1.87 -10.67 -3.70
CA GLY A 149 2.67 -11.04 -2.55
C GLY A 149 4.12 -11.22 -2.96
N THR A 150 5.02 -11.42 -2.01
CA THR A 150 6.46 -11.53 -2.29
C THR A 150 7.06 -12.89 -1.89
N PHE A 151 6.34 -13.72 -1.12
CA PHE A 151 6.86 -14.99 -0.59
C PHE A 151 6.25 -16.20 -1.31
N TYR A 152 6.66 -16.45 -2.52
CA TYR A 152 6.24 -17.59 -3.32
C TYR A 152 7.45 -18.26 -3.99
N GLU A 153 7.29 -19.52 -4.39
CA GLU A 153 8.28 -20.20 -5.24
C GLU A 153 8.12 -19.73 -6.69
N GLU A 154 9.22 -19.47 -7.38
CA GLU A 154 9.22 -18.88 -8.73
C GLU A 154 8.38 -19.69 -9.73
N GLU A 155 8.37 -21.02 -9.60
CA GLU A 155 7.56 -21.94 -10.44
C GLU A 155 6.05 -21.73 -10.28
N ASN A 156 5.62 -21.10 -9.17
CA ASN A 156 4.22 -20.83 -8.85
C ASN A 156 3.76 -19.42 -9.26
N HIS A 157 4.68 -18.61 -9.77
CA HIS A 157 4.38 -17.29 -10.28
C HIS A 157 4.07 -17.34 -11.77
N THR A 158 2.81 -17.11 -12.12
CA THR A 158 2.41 -16.97 -13.52
C THR A 158 2.88 -15.61 -14.03
N ARG A 159 3.92 -15.62 -14.87
CA ARG A 159 4.33 -14.40 -15.58
C ARG A 159 3.30 -14.05 -16.65
N LEU A 160 2.74 -12.86 -16.53
CA LEU A 160 1.83 -12.33 -17.54
C LEU A 160 2.62 -12.07 -18.83
N ASN A 161 2.35 -12.83 -19.88
CA ASN A 161 2.93 -12.55 -21.20
C ASN A 161 2.07 -11.51 -21.93
N THR A 162 2.32 -10.25 -21.64
CA THR A 162 1.58 -9.12 -22.23
C THR A 162 2.20 -8.59 -23.51
N GLY A 163 3.39 -9.08 -23.90
CA GLY A 163 4.19 -8.50 -24.97
C GLY A 163 4.80 -7.14 -24.64
N MET A 164 4.62 -6.66 -23.43
CA MET A 164 5.19 -5.39 -22.91
C MET A 164 6.31 -5.66 -21.91
N PRO A 165 7.23 -4.69 -21.70
CA PRO A 165 8.17 -4.75 -20.58
C PRO A 165 7.43 -4.92 -19.26
N MET A 166 7.78 -5.93 -18.50
CA MET A 166 7.20 -6.21 -17.18
C MET A 166 8.11 -5.66 -16.07
N PRO A 167 7.58 -5.44 -14.85
CA PRO A 167 8.39 -5.07 -13.71
C PRO A 167 9.58 -5.99 -13.51
N ILE A 168 10.69 -5.43 -13.04
CA ILE A 168 11.92 -6.18 -12.81
C ILE A 168 11.69 -7.16 -11.64
N HIS A 169 11.84 -8.44 -11.89
CA HIS A 169 11.76 -9.46 -10.85
C HIS A 169 13.16 -9.75 -10.29
N ARG A 170 13.26 -9.80 -8.94
CA ARG A 170 14.51 -10.04 -8.20
C ARG A 170 14.29 -11.19 -7.21
N PRO A 171 14.56 -12.46 -7.59
CA PRO A 171 14.38 -13.62 -6.71
C PRO A 171 15.18 -13.52 -5.42
N GLU A 172 16.40 -12.95 -5.47
CA GLU A 172 17.24 -12.70 -4.30
C GLU A 172 16.56 -11.83 -3.24
N ALA A 173 15.81 -10.82 -3.68
CA ALA A 173 15.08 -9.93 -2.76
C ALA A 173 13.97 -10.68 -1.98
N CYS A 174 13.39 -11.71 -2.57
CA CYS A 174 12.42 -12.58 -1.88
C CYS A 174 13.08 -13.27 -0.68
N ASN A 175 14.26 -13.88 -0.86
CA ASN A 175 14.97 -14.56 0.21
C ASN A 175 15.43 -13.61 1.32
N GLU A 176 15.92 -12.43 0.97
CA GLU A 176 16.26 -11.39 1.96
C GLU A 176 15.04 -10.99 2.80
N ASN A 177 13.90 -10.77 2.16
CA ASN A 177 12.66 -10.39 2.85
C ASN A 177 12.14 -11.53 3.76
N LYS A 178 12.27 -12.81 3.36
CA LYS A 178 11.96 -13.96 4.24
C LYS A 178 12.80 -13.93 5.52
N ILE A 179 14.10 -13.68 5.40
CA ILE A 179 15.02 -13.59 6.55
C ILE A 179 14.62 -12.44 7.48
N ILE A 180 14.32 -11.27 6.93
CA ILE A 180 13.89 -10.08 7.70
C ILE A 180 12.56 -10.36 8.41
N ALA A 181 11.59 -10.97 7.72
CA ALA A 181 10.30 -11.31 8.30
C ALA A 181 10.43 -12.23 9.51
N ILE A 182 11.22 -13.30 9.38
CA ILE A 182 11.51 -14.23 10.48
C ILE A 182 12.20 -13.52 11.65
N LYS A 183 13.19 -12.68 11.35
CA LYS A 183 13.92 -11.91 12.38
C LYS A 183 13.01 -10.98 13.15
N ASN A 184 12.08 -10.28 12.48
CA ASN A 184 11.12 -9.39 13.14
C ASN A 184 10.28 -10.13 14.21
N ILE A 185 9.84 -11.35 13.91
CA ILE A 185 9.07 -12.17 14.86
C ILE A 185 9.97 -12.64 16.01
N GLN A 186 11.20 -13.12 15.71
CA GLN A 186 12.17 -13.56 16.73
C GLN A 186 12.54 -12.41 17.71
N GLU A 187 12.70 -11.19 17.18
CA GLU A 187 13.01 -9.98 17.94
C GLU A 187 11.75 -9.36 18.60
N ARG A 188 10.58 -9.98 18.42
CA ARG A 188 9.29 -9.49 18.96
C ARG A 188 8.98 -8.04 18.58
N LYS A 189 9.34 -7.64 17.36
CA LYS A 189 8.96 -6.31 16.86
C LYS A 189 7.45 -6.19 16.73
N LYS A 190 6.94 -4.98 16.89
CA LYS A 190 5.54 -4.67 16.62
C LYS A 190 5.32 -4.66 15.11
N THR A 191 4.86 -5.79 14.55
CA THR A 191 4.58 -5.94 13.12
C THR A 191 3.22 -5.36 12.74
N PRO A 192 3.02 -4.91 11.48
CA PRO A 192 1.70 -4.52 11.01
C PRO A 192 0.77 -5.74 10.92
N LYS A 193 -0.54 -5.49 11.01
CA LYS A 193 -1.55 -6.48 10.65
C LYS A 193 -1.67 -6.53 9.12
N PHE A 194 -1.61 -7.72 8.54
CA PHE A 194 -1.79 -7.91 7.10
C PHE A 194 -3.24 -8.26 6.78
N PHE A 195 -3.80 -7.53 5.83
CA PHE A 195 -5.06 -7.84 5.17
C PHE A 195 -4.75 -8.24 3.73
N THR A 196 -4.85 -9.53 3.42
CA THR A 196 -4.49 -10.09 2.12
C THR A 196 -5.74 -10.56 1.40
N THR A 197 -5.85 -10.26 0.10
CA THR A 197 -7.05 -10.63 -0.67
C THR A 197 -6.73 -10.85 -2.14
N CYS A 198 -7.40 -11.82 -2.74
CA CYS A 198 -7.25 -12.19 -4.14
C CYS A 198 -8.57 -12.71 -4.70
N GLY A 199 -8.78 -12.57 -6.01
CA GLY A 199 -9.88 -13.22 -6.70
C GLY A 199 -9.60 -14.72 -6.89
N ASP A 200 -10.64 -15.56 -6.87
CA ASP A 200 -10.49 -17.01 -7.08
C ASP A 200 -10.12 -17.40 -8.53
N LYS A 201 -10.29 -16.46 -9.47
CA LYS A 201 -9.89 -16.60 -10.88
C LYS A 201 -8.63 -15.82 -11.24
N ASP A 202 -7.98 -15.23 -10.23
CA ASP A 202 -6.78 -14.43 -10.44
C ASP A 202 -5.60 -15.32 -10.83
N VAL A 203 -4.84 -14.90 -11.84
CA VAL A 203 -3.66 -15.63 -12.34
C VAL A 203 -2.54 -15.71 -11.31
N VAL A 204 -2.51 -14.82 -10.33
CA VAL A 204 -1.52 -14.80 -9.24
C VAL A 204 -2.04 -15.44 -7.95
N LEU A 205 -3.23 -16.07 -7.96
CA LEU A 205 -3.84 -16.65 -6.76
C LEU A 205 -2.90 -17.59 -5.99
N LYS A 206 -2.20 -18.46 -6.69
CA LYS A 206 -1.29 -19.43 -6.06
C LYS A 206 -0.16 -18.74 -5.33
N ALA A 207 0.52 -17.78 -5.99
CA ALA A 207 1.59 -17.00 -5.39
C ALA A 207 1.09 -16.15 -4.21
N HIS A 208 -0.11 -15.59 -4.31
CA HIS A 208 -0.76 -14.86 -3.24
C HIS A 208 -0.99 -15.73 -1.99
N GLN A 209 -1.56 -16.92 -2.17
CA GLN A 209 -1.82 -17.87 -1.09
C GLN A 209 -0.54 -18.37 -0.43
N GLU A 210 0.51 -18.61 -1.21
CA GLU A 210 1.83 -18.99 -0.66
C GLU A 210 2.42 -17.90 0.22
N SER A 211 2.35 -16.64 -0.24
CA SER A 211 2.82 -15.49 0.54
C SER A 211 2.04 -15.33 1.86
N SER A 212 0.72 -15.35 1.79
CA SER A 212 -0.14 -15.28 2.97
C SER A 212 0.12 -16.44 3.95
N LYS A 213 0.29 -17.65 3.42
CA LYS A 213 0.59 -18.85 4.21
C LYS A 213 1.92 -18.71 4.94
N PHE A 214 2.98 -18.31 4.23
CA PHE A 214 4.31 -18.09 4.83
C PHE A 214 4.23 -17.12 6.02
N LEU A 215 3.60 -15.96 5.84
CA LEU A 215 3.46 -14.96 6.91
C LEU A 215 2.71 -15.52 8.12
N LYS A 216 1.61 -16.26 7.91
CA LYS A 216 0.86 -16.91 8.99
C LYS A 216 1.72 -17.94 9.75
N GLU A 217 2.45 -18.79 9.02
CA GLU A 217 3.28 -19.86 9.60
C GLU A 217 4.41 -19.32 10.47
N ILE A 218 5.00 -18.18 10.12
CA ILE A 218 6.04 -17.56 10.94
C ILE A 218 5.51 -16.68 12.07
N GLY A 219 4.19 -16.42 12.13
CA GLY A 219 3.52 -15.77 13.26
C GLY A 219 3.08 -14.32 13.07
N TYR A 220 2.95 -13.82 11.84
CA TYR A 220 2.29 -12.54 11.58
C TYR A 220 0.77 -12.63 11.76
N ASP A 221 0.14 -11.52 12.18
CA ASP A 221 -1.32 -11.39 12.18
C ASP A 221 -1.80 -11.14 10.74
N VAL A 222 -2.34 -12.17 10.10
CA VAL A 222 -2.80 -12.14 8.71
C VAL A 222 -4.27 -12.53 8.63
N PHE A 223 -5.09 -11.60 8.18
CA PHE A 223 -6.44 -11.87 7.68
C PHE A 223 -6.39 -12.08 6.17
N GLU A 224 -6.94 -13.17 5.67
CA GLU A 224 -6.99 -13.47 4.24
C GLU A 224 -8.43 -13.69 3.78
N GLU A 225 -8.80 -13.07 2.65
CA GLU A 225 -10.09 -13.29 1.99
C GLU A 225 -9.87 -13.60 0.51
N ILE A 226 -10.32 -14.77 0.04
CA ILE A 226 -10.40 -15.08 -1.39
C ILE A 226 -11.83 -14.81 -1.86
N VAL A 227 -11.98 -13.96 -2.86
CA VAL A 227 -13.29 -13.48 -3.34
C VAL A 227 -13.68 -14.22 -4.62
N CYS A 228 -14.82 -14.92 -4.56
CA CYS A 228 -15.30 -15.72 -5.67
C CYS A 228 -15.76 -14.86 -6.85
N GLY A 229 -15.42 -15.28 -8.06
CA GLY A 229 -15.90 -14.71 -9.32
C GLY A 229 -14.96 -13.67 -9.95
N TYR A 230 -13.93 -13.24 -9.25
CA TYR A 230 -13.03 -12.17 -9.71
C TYR A 230 -11.67 -12.68 -10.17
N GLY A 231 -11.11 -11.99 -11.18
CA GLY A 231 -9.76 -12.17 -11.69
C GLY A 231 -8.82 -11.05 -11.27
N HIS A 232 -7.80 -10.79 -12.11
CA HIS A 232 -6.81 -9.72 -11.94
C HIS A 232 -7.35 -8.43 -12.54
N GLU A 233 -8.25 -7.73 -11.84
CA GLU A 233 -9.08 -6.68 -12.45
C GLU A 233 -9.47 -5.56 -11.46
N TRP A 234 -9.75 -4.37 -12.02
CA TRP A 234 -10.10 -3.18 -11.24
C TRP A 234 -11.40 -3.30 -10.46
N ASP A 235 -12.42 -4.00 -10.99
CA ASP A 235 -13.69 -4.20 -10.28
C ASP A 235 -13.46 -4.92 -8.95
N PHE A 236 -12.54 -5.89 -8.92
CA PHE A 236 -12.13 -6.56 -7.70
C PHE A 236 -11.38 -5.62 -6.74
N TRP A 237 -10.44 -4.85 -7.24
CA TRP A 237 -9.64 -3.96 -6.40
C TRP A 237 -10.46 -2.80 -5.83
N ASP A 238 -11.43 -2.25 -6.59
CA ASP A 238 -12.31 -1.19 -6.07
C ASP A 238 -13.20 -1.70 -4.92
N ILE A 239 -13.85 -2.87 -5.07
CA ILE A 239 -14.66 -3.44 -3.97
C ILE A 239 -13.80 -3.79 -2.76
N THR A 240 -12.56 -4.22 -2.98
CA THR A 240 -11.60 -4.52 -1.91
C THR A 240 -11.20 -3.24 -1.16
N LEU A 241 -10.87 -2.17 -1.87
CA LEU A 241 -10.61 -0.86 -1.25
C LEU A 241 -11.79 -0.42 -0.39
N ARG A 242 -13.03 -0.52 -0.91
CA ARG A 242 -14.20 -0.18 -0.12
C ARG A 242 -14.30 -1.00 1.16
N LYS A 243 -14.12 -2.33 1.08
CA LYS A 243 -14.13 -3.20 2.27
C LYS A 243 -13.02 -2.83 3.26
N ALA A 244 -11.81 -2.53 2.76
CA ALA A 244 -10.68 -2.14 3.58
C ALA A 244 -10.97 -0.86 4.37
N PHE A 245 -11.53 0.15 3.73
CA PHE A 245 -11.91 1.40 4.37
C PHE A 245 -13.08 1.22 5.37
N GLU A 246 -14.04 0.35 5.05
CA GLU A 246 -15.21 0.11 5.91
C GLU A 246 -14.90 -0.75 7.14
N LYS A 247 -13.98 -1.73 7.04
CA LYS A 247 -13.91 -2.81 8.03
C LYS A 247 -12.53 -3.26 8.45
N TRP A 248 -11.50 -3.13 7.57
CA TRP A 248 -10.23 -3.79 7.82
C TRP A 248 -9.17 -2.85 8.39
N LEU A 249 -9.00 -1.68 7.76
CA LEU A 249 -8.04 -0.70 8.24
C LEU A 249 -8.56 -0.05 9.53
N PRO A 250 -7.70 0.19 10.54
CA PRO A 250 -8.11 0.82 11.79
C PRO A 250 -8.29 2.34 11.64
N ILE A 251 -9.17 2.73 10.73
CA ILE A 251 -9.48 4.12 10.40
C ILE A 251 -10.38 4.70 11.49
N GLN A 252 -10.07 5.92 11.93
CA GLN A 252 -10.87 6.60 12.95
C GLN A 252 -12.12 7.31 12.37
N HIS A 253 -12.27 7.34 11.04
CA HIS A 253 -13.37 8.01 10.32
C HIS A 253 -13.55 9.48 10.68
N ARG A 254 -12.49 10.13 11.09
CA ARG A 254 -12.45 11.55 11.45
C ARG A 254 -11.05 12.10 11.27
N ILE A 255 -10.95 13.40 11.18
CA ILE A 255 -9.66 14.09 11.25
C ILE A 255 -9.15 14.01 12.69
N ILE A 256 -7.88 13.66 12.87
CA ILE A 256 -7.26 13.50 14.18
C ILE A 256 -6.77 14.86 14.66
N TYR A 257 -7.04 15.16 15.92
CA TYR A 257 -6.46 16.31 16.62
C TYR A 257 -5.38 15.84 17.60
N PRO A 258 -4.34 16.66 17.81
CA PRO A 258 -3.29 16.33 18.79
C PRO A 258 -3.84 16.25 20.20
#